data_210e1611ea633f555bf40b0dbebae17a
#
_entry.id   210e1611ea633f555bf40b0dbebae17a
#
_cell.length_a   1.000
_cell.length_b   1.000
_cell.length_c   1.000
_cell.angle_alpha   90.00
_cell.angle_beta   90.00
_cell.angle_gamma   90.00
#
_symmetry.space_group_name_H-M   'P 1'
#
loop_
_entity.id
_entity.type
_entity.pdbx_description
1 polymer ?
#
loop_
_entity_poly.entity_id
_entity_poly.type
_entity_poly.pdbx_seq_one_letter_code
_entity_poly.pdbx_strand_id
1 'polypeptide(L)'
;MKLLPILLLTPLLSFGQFKERAAIVAAGLIAGVADGQREVIVHNPHAYRYRHPNAREAWWNPDSTWRRADRYAGPLVFVADKYHLNQFIRQGMFVGQTTIVAVITVGDYKANGRILWGKLAINLLLMQGSYMLAKGLTHRYYDVFR
;
A
#
# COMPACT_ATOMS: atom_id res chain seq x y z
N MET A 1 -16.50 -7.65 -12.52
CA MET A 1 -15.53 -6.84 -11.77
C MET A 1 -15.83 -5.33 -11.66
N LYS A 2 -17.00 -4.85 -12.06
CA LYS A 2 -17.37 -3.41 -11.99
C LYS A 2 -17.96 -2.99 -10.62
N LEU A 3 -18.27 -3.92 -9.71
CA LEU A 3 -18.94 -3.64 -8.43
C LEU A 3 -17.97 -3.33 -7.26
N LEU A 4 -16.71 -3.76 -7.34
CA LEU A 4 -15.74 -3.61 -6.24
C LEU A 4 -15.42 -2.14 -5.90
N PRO A 5 -15.22 -1.22 -6.88
CA PRO A 5 -15.01 0.19 -6.57
C PRO A 5 -16.23 0.86 -5.93
N ILE A 6 -17.45 0.44 -6.32
CA ILE A 6 -18.71 0.97 -5.77
C ILE A 6 -18.87 0.52 -4.31
N LEU A 7 -18.54 -0.74 -4.01
CA LEU A 7 -18.57 -1.29 -2.65
C LEU A 7 -17.58 -0.60 -1.69
N LEU A 8 -16.45 -0.11 -2.20
CA LEU A 8 -15.49 0.66 -1.42
C LEU A 8 -15.91 2.12 -1.20
N LEU A 9 -16.69 2.70 -2.12
CA LEU A 9 -17.14 4.10 -2.05
C LEU A 9 -18.35 4.31 -1.14
N THR A 10 -19.26 3.36 -1.08
CA THR A 10 -20.48 3.47 -0.26
C THR A 10 -20.20 3.66 1.25
N PRO A 11 -19.25 2.93 1.90
CA PRO A 11 -18.90 3.16 3.30
C PRO A 11 -18.21 4.50 3.55
N LEU A 12 -17.55 5.09 2.53
CA LEU A 12 -16.91 6.40 2.65
C LEU A 12 -17.95 7.51 2.87
N LEU A 13 -19.12 7.39 2.24
CA LEU A 13 -20.14 8.44 2.21
C LEU A 13 -21.06 8.44 3.45
N SER A 14 -21.15 7.34 4.18
CA SER A 14 -22.29 7.10 5.08
C SER A 14 -22.13 7.50 6.55
N PHE A 15 -20.97 8.07 7.04
CA PHE A 15 -20.79 8.21 8.49
C PHE A 15 -19.96 9.41 9.01
N GLY A 16 -19.96 10.54 8.38
CA GLY A 16 -19.35 11.77 8.96
C GLY A 16 -17.82 11.80 9.10
N GLN A 17 -17.12 10.70 8.80
CA GLN A 17 -15.66 10.55 8.89
C GLN A 17 -15.03 10.41 7.50
N PHE A 18 -15.54 11.19 6.55
CA PHE A 18 -15.14 11.07 5.14
C PHE A 18 -13.64 11.28 4.92
N LYS A 19 -13.07 12.33 5.55
CA LYS A 19 -11.65 12.69 5.36
C LYS A 19 -10.72 11.58 5.85
N GLU A 20 -10.99 11.08 7.04
CA GLU A 20 -10.19 10.02 7.68
C GLU A 20 -10.27 8.71 6.87
N ARG A 21 -11.45 8.35 6.41
CA ARG A 21 -11.64 7.16 5.57
C ARG A 21 -11.01 7.30 4.19
N ALA A 22 -11.10 8.49 3.60
CA ALA A 22 -10.40 8.79 2.36
C ALA A 22 -8.87 8.65 2.54
N ALA A 23 -8.32 9.11 3.67
CA ALA A 23 -6.91 8.94 3.99
C ALA A 23 -6.53 7.45 4.19
N ILE A 24 -7.36 6.65 4.86
CA ILE A 24 -7.17 5.21 5.00
C ILE A 24 -7.11 4.54 3.63
N VAL A 25 -8.08 4.84 2.75
CA VAL A 25 -8.12 4.26 1.40
C VAL A 25 -6.91 4.69 0.57
N ALA A 26 -6.58 5.99 0.56
CA ALA A 26 -5.43 6.51 -0.19
C ALA A 26 -4.12 5.85 0.25
N ALA A 27 -3.88 5.75 1.56
CA ALA A 27 -2.69 5.08 2.10
C ALA A 27 -2.67 3.58 1.74
N GLY A 28 -3.82 2.91 1.76
CA GLY A 28 -3.94 1.51 1.32
C GLY A 28 -3.62 1.30 -0.16
N LEU A 29 -4.12 2.19 -1.02
CA LEU A 29 -3.81 2.14 -2.45
C LEU A 29 -2.31 2.33 -2.69
N ILE A 30 -1.68 3.31 -2.04
CA ILE A 30 -0.24 3.56 -2.16
C ILE A 30 0.57 2.35 -1.66
N ALA A 31 0.21 1.80 -0.48
CA ALA A 31 0.86 0.62 0.07
C ALA A 31 0.73 -0.60 -0.86
N GLY A 32 -0.47 -0.81 -1.42
CA GLY A 32 -0.74 -1.93 -2.34
C GLY A 32 0.05 -1.84 -3.64
N VAL A 33 0.17 -0.64 -4.23
CA VAL A 33 1.01 -0.42 -5.42
C VAL A 33 2.48 -0.68 -5.10
N ALA A 34 2.99 -0.14 -4.00
CA ALA A 34 4.39 -0.33 -3.59
C ALA A 34 4.71 -1.81 -3.34
N ASP A 35 3.84 -2.53 -2.63
CA ASP A 35 4.03 -3.96 -2.37
C ASP A 35 3.92 -4.80 -3.65
N GLY A 36 2.94 -4.52 -4.51
CA GLY A 36 2.80 -5.19 -5.80
C GLY A 36 4.03 -5.01 -6.70
N GLN A 37 4.58 -3.80 -6.78
CA GLN A 37 5.83 -3.55 -7.53
C GLN A 37 7.01 -4.28 -6.91
N ARG A 38 7.12 -4.29 -5.57
CA ARG A 38 8.18 -5.01 -4.85
C ARG A 38 8.16 -6.50 -5.18
N GLU A 39 6.98 -7.12 -5.14
CA GLU A 39 6.82 -8.54 -5.47
C GLU A 39 7.16 -8.84 -6.93
N VAL A 40 6.74 -7.98 -7.86
CA VAL A 40 7.08 -8.13 -9.29
C VAL A 40 8.58 -8.05 -9.51
N ILE A 41 9.26 -7.10 -8.88
CA ILE A 41 10.72 -6.96 -8.97
C ILE A 41 11.43 -8.24 -8.51
N VAL A 42 10.95 -8.87 -7.45
CA VAL A 42 11.57 -10.08 -6.88
C VAL A 42 11.22 -11.34 -7.66
N HIS A 43 9.95 -11.52 -8.00
CA HIS A 43 9.47 -12.78 -8.54
C HIS A 43 9.31 -12.81 -10.06
N ASN A 44 9.24 -11.64 -10.71
CA ASN A 44 9.12 -11.51 -12.16
C ASN A 44 9.86 -10.26 -12.69
N PRO A 45 11.21 -10.19 -12.55
CA PRO A 45 11.99 -9.03 -12.95
C PRO A 45 11.90 -8.73 -14.45
N HIS A 46 11.67 -9.76 -15.29
CA HIS A 46 11.47 -9.58 -16.72
C HIS A 46 10.22 -8.77 -17.04
N ALA A 47 9.12 -8.99 -16.34
CA ALA A 47 7.89 -8.21 -16.50
C ALA A 47 8.10 -6.75 -16.08
N TYR A 48 8.85 -6.52 -15.00
CA TYR A 48 9.22 -5.15 -14.61
C TYR A 48 10.05 -4.45 -15.69
N ARG A 49 11.11 -5.09 -16.18
CA ARG A 49 11.96 -4.58 -17.26
C ARG A 49 11.18 -4.28 -18.54
N TYR A 50 10.26 -5.17 -18.91
CA TYR A 50 9.41 -4.98 -20.09
C TYR A 50 8.56 -3.71 -19.99
N ARG A 51 7.97 -3.43 -18.82
CA ARG A 51 7.15 -2.23 -18.59
C ARG A 51 7.98 -0.96 -18.38
N HIS A 52 9.23 -1.10 -17.98
CA HIS A 52 10.14 0.02 -17.68
C HIS A 52 11.48 -0.14 -18.39
N PRO A 53 11.50 -0.15 -19.75
CA PRO A 53 12.72 -0.43 -20.53
C PRO A 53 13.85 0.56 -20.27
N ASN A 54 13.51 1.81 -19.90
CA ASN A 54 14.46 2.89 -19.64
C ASN A 54 14.88 3.00 -18.16
N ALA A 55 14.31 2.17 -17.27
CA ALA A 55 14.70 2.18 -15.86
C ALA A 55 16.12 1.63 -15.71
N ARG A 56 16.97 2.35 -14.95
CA ARG A 56 18.33 1.90 -14.66
C ARG A 56 18.29 0.57 -13.90
N GLU A 57 18.88 -0.46 -14.47
CA GLU A 57 18.90 -1.81 -13.90
C GLU A 57 19.47 -1.81 -12.47
N ALA A 58 20.52 -1.02 -12.24
CA ALA A 58 21.11 -0.85 -10.92
C ALA A 58 20.18 -0.25 -9.86
N TRP A 59 19.02 0.29 -10.25
CA TRP A 59 18.04 0.86 -9.32
C TRP A 59 16.97 -0.15 -8.91
N TRP A 60 16.60 -1.07 -9.78
CA TRP A 60 15.45 -1.95 -9.54
C TRP A 60 15.79 -3.44 -9.50
N ASN A 61 16.89 -3.88 -10.17
CA ASN A 61 17.25 -5.30 -10.21
C ASN A 61 17.87 -5.74 -8.86
N PRO A 62 17.23 -6.69 -8.14
CA PRO A 62 17.76 -7.15 -6.85
C PRO A 62 19.19 -7.69 -6.92
N ASP A 63 19.56 -8.36 -8.01
CA ASP A 63 20.92 -8.91 -8.18
C ASP A 63 22.00 -7.83 -8.29
N SER A 64 21.65 -6.64 -8.77
CA SER A 64 22.58 -5.52 -8.86
C SER A 64 22.55 -4.60 -7.64
N THR A 65 21.44 -4.61 -6.88
CA THR A 65 21.25 -3.76 -5.70
C THR A 65 21.95 -4.31 -4.46
N TRP A 66 22.05 -5.65 -4.31
CA TRP A 66 22.79 -6.29 -3.21
C TRP A 66 24.23 -5.81 -3.12
N ARG A 67 24.88 -5.58 -4.27
CA ARG A 67 26.27 -5.05 -4.31
C ARG A 67 26.37 -3.58 -3.91
N ARG A 68 25.24 -2.87 -3.79
CA ARG A 68 25.18 -1.46 -3.40
C ARG A 68 24.66 -1.23 -1.99
N ALA A 69 23.92 -2.18 -1.43
CA ALA A 69 23.40 -2.09 -0.06
C ALA A 69 24.52 -1.84 0.96
N ASP A 70 25.70 -2.41 0.72
CA ASP A 70 26.88 -2.19 1.56
C ASP A 70 27.37 -0.73 1.56
N ARG A 71 27.05 0.06 0.54
CA ARG A 71 27.46 1.47 0.43
C ARG A 71 26.52 2.44 1.13
N TYR A 72 25.29 2.02 1.40
CA TYR A 72 24.24 2.81 2.05
C TYR A 72 23.83 2.23 3.40
N ALA A 73 24.79 1.60 4.10
CA ALA A 73 24.59 1.16 5.48
C ALA A 73 24.24 2.37 6.36
N GLY A 74 22.96 2.53 6.70
CA GLY A 74 22.50 3.65 7.50
C GLY A 74 20.97 3.88 7.36
N PRO A 75 20.46 4.95 8.01
CA PRO A 75 19.02 5.23 8.02
C PRO A 75 18.43 5.54 6.63
N LEU A 76 19.26 5.82 5.62
CA LEU A 76 18.83 6.11 4.24
C LEU A 76 18.85 4.88 3.31
N VAL A 77 19.07 3.67 3.84
CA VAL A 77 19.07 2.43 3.05
C VAL A 77 17.79 2.25 2.23
N PHE A 78 16.65 2.78 2.70
CA PHE A 78 15.38 2.69 2.00
C PHE A 78 15.33 3.45 0.65
N VAL A 79 16.23 4.38 0.40
CA VAL A 79 16.35 5.08 -0.91
C VAL A 79 17.44 4.48 -1.80
N ALA A 80 18.15 3.45 -1.33
CA ALA A 80 19.25 2.84 -2.08
C ALA A 80 18.78 2.14 -3.36
N ASP A 81 17.59 1.55 -3.35
CA ASP A 81 16.99 0.87 -4.49
C ASP A 81 15.46 0.84 -4.43
N LYS A 82 14.85 0.46 -5.54
CA LYS A 82 13.40 0.43 -5.70
C LYS A 82 12.71 -0.57 -4.77
N TYR A 83 13.36 -1.69 -4.44
CA TYR A 83 12.81 -2.70 -3.54
C TYR A 83 12.67 -2.15 -2.11
N HIS A 84 13.76 -1.59 -1.56
CA HIS A 84 13.76 -1.02 -0.21
C HIS A 84 12.86 0.22 -0.10
N LEU A 85 12.83 1.07 -1.15
CA LEU A 85 11.91 2.20 -1.20
C LEU A 85 10.45 1.73 -1.16
N ASN A 86 10.07 0.75 -1.96
CA ASN A 86 8.71 0.21 -1.96
C ASN A 86 8.36 -0.45 -0.62
N GLN A 87 9.31 -1.16 0.01
CA GLN A 87 9.13 -1.73 1.35
C GLN A 87 8.89 -0.64 2.40
N PHE A 88 9.68 0.43 2.36
CA PHE A 88 9.54 1.57 3.27
C PHE A 88 8.18 2.26 3.09
N ILE A 89 7.77 2.53 1.84
CA ILE A 89 6.47 3.13 1.53
C ILE A 89 5.34 2.24 2.07
N ARG A 90 5.37 0.94 1.79
CA ARG A 90 4.36 -0.01 2.29
C ARG A 90 4.25 0.03 3.82
N GLN A 91 5.37 -0.05 4.52
CA GLN A 91 5.40 -0.06 5.98
C GLN A 91 4.91 1.28 6.56
N GLY A 92 5.38 2.39 6.03
CA GLY A 92 4.95 3.73 6.46
C GLY A 92 3.45 3.97 6.26
N MET A 93 2.91 3.55 5.11
CA MET A 93 1.48 3.66 4.84
C MET A 93 0.64 2.77 5.75
N PHE A 94 1.11 1.55 6.06
CA PHE A 94 0.44 0.66 7.00
C PHE A 94 0.40 1.23 8.42
N VAL A 95 1.52 1.77 8.90
CA VAL A 95 1.57 2.46 10.21
C VAL A 95 0.62 3.66 10.22
N GLY A 96 0.65 4.48 9.16
CA GLY A 96 -0.26 5.62 9.03
C GLY A 96 -1.74 5.22 9.08
N GLN A 97 -2.14 4.21 8.31
CA GLN A 97 -3.52 3.68 8.33
C GLN A 97 -3.93 3.19 9.71
N THR A 98 -3.08 2.38 10.35
CA THR A 98 -3.34 1.83 11.68
C THR A 98 -3.51 2.95 12.71
N THR A 99 -2.66 3.98 12.63
CA THR A 99 -2.77 5.16 13.50
C THR A 99 -4.10 5.90 13.30
N ILE A 100 -4.51 6.13 12.05
CA ILE A 100 -5.79 6.79 11.75
C ILE A 100 -6.95 5.96 12.31
N VAL A 101 -6.97 4.65 12.09
CA VAL A 101 -8.02 3.76 12.61
C VAL A 101 -8.06 3.80 14.15
N ALA A 102 -6.90 3.78 14.81
CA ALA A 102 -6.80 3.86 16.26
C ALA A 102 -7.35 5.20 16.80
N VAL A 103 -6.95 6.33 16.17
CA VAL A 103 -7.43 7.68 16.55
C VAL A 103 -8.96 7.78 16.43
N ILE A 104 -9.52 7.30 15.32
CA ILE A 104 -10.98 7.27 15.12
C ILE A 104 -11.65 6.43 16.22
N THR A 105 -11.13 5.23 16.48
CA THR A 105 -11.71 4.30 17.46
C THR A 105 -11.67 4.88 18.86
N VAL A 106 -10.57 5.51 19.26
CA VAL A 106 -10.45 6.18 20.56
C VAL A 106 -11.38 7.39 20.65
N GLY A 107 -11.51 8.18 19.59
CA GLY A 107 -12.46 9.30 19.51
C GLY A 107 -13.90 8.83 19.68
N ASP A 108 -14.30 7.80 18.95
CA ASP A 108 -15.63 7.20 19.07
C ASP A 108 -15.88 6.62 20.49
N TYR A 109 -14.87 5.99 21.09
CA TYR A 109 -14.97 5.50 22.47
C TYR A 109 -15.18 6.63 23.48
N LYS A 110 -14.39 7.70 23.37
CA LYS A 110 -14.55 8.88 24.26
C LYS A 110 -15.92 9.52 24.14
N ALA A 111 -16.48 9.58 22.93
CA ALA A 111 -17.78 10.19 22.68
C ALA A 111 -18.96 9.32 23.12
N ASN A 112 -18.85 7.98 23.06
CA ASN A 112 -19.97 7.05 23.23
C ASN A 112 -19.83 6.11 24.44
N GLY A 113 -18.71 6.14 25.17
CA GLY A 113 -18.40 5.25 26.29
C GLY A 113 -18.23 3.77 25.91
N ARG A 114 -18.20 3.46 24.58
CA ARG A 114 -18.08 2.09 24.05
C ARG A 114 -17.42 2.08 22.69
N ILE A 115 -16.80 0.96 22.35
CA ILE A 115 -16.26 0.74 20.99
C ILE A 115 -17.42 0.52 20.02
N LEU A 116 -17.43 1.28 18.92
CA LEU A 116 -18.40 1.12 17.85
C LEU A 116 -17.89 0.08 16.84
N TRP A 117 -18.07 -1.20 17.16
CA TRP A 117 -17.53 -2.32 16.40
C TRP A 117 -17.84 -2.28 14.89
N GLY A 118 -19.04 -1.85 14.51
CA GLY A 118 -19.42 -1.71 13.10
C GLY A 118 -18.55 -0.69 12.36
N LYS A 119 -18.25 0.47 12.98
CA LYS A 119 -17.36 1.47 12.41
C LYS A 119 -15.91 0.96 12.32
N LEU A 120 -15.42 0.31 13.37
CA LEU A 120 -14.09 -0.29 13.38
C LEU A 120 -13.96 -1.32 12.25
N ALA A 121 -14.93 -2.23 12.11
CA ALA A 121 -14.93 -3.22 11.04
C ALA A 121 -14.90 -2.58 9.65
N ILE A 122 -15.69 -1.53 9.41
CA ILE A 122 -15.67 -0.79 8.14
C ILE A 122 -14.28 -0.18 7.87
N ASN A 123 -13.66 0.45 8.86
CA ASN A 123 -12.35 1.07 8.70
C ASN A 123 -11.26 0.02 8.40
N LEU A 124 -11.32 -1.16 9.04
CA LEU A 124 -10.42 -2.28 8.75
C LEU A 124 -10.65 -2.87 7.35
N LEU A 125 -11.92 -2.98 6.93
CA LEU A 125 -12.25 -3.42 5.56
C LEU A 125 -11.77 -2.43 4.51
N LEU A 126 -11.89 -1.12 4.75
CA LEU A 126 -11.36 -0.09 3.85
C LEU A 126 -9.84 -0.18 3.76
N MET A 127 -9.15 -0.34 4.90
CA MET A 127 -7.70 -0.49 4.97
C MET A 127 -7.24 -1.70 4.15
N GLN A 128 -7.76 -2.87 4.44
CA GLN A 128 -7.35 -4.10 3.76
C GLN A 128 -7.84 -4.18 2.32
N GLY A 129 -9.08 -3.76 2.05
CA GLY A 129 -9.67 -3.81 0.72
C GLY A 129 -8.96 -2.91 -0.29
N SER A 130 -8.61 -1.67 0.12
CA SER A 130 -7.86 -0.75 -0.75
C SER A 130 -6.45 -1.27 -1.06
N TYR A 131 -5.75 -1.80 -0.06
CA TYR A 131 -4.44 -2.43 -0.24
C TYR A 131 -4.50 -3.61 -1.23
N MET A 132 -5.40 -4.57 -1.00
CA MET A 132 -5.53 -5.76 -1.84
C MET A 132 -5.95 -5.42 -3.26
N LEU A 133 -6.84 -4.43 -3.43
CA LEU A 133 -7.25 -3.94 -4.74
C LEU A 133 -6.06 -3.38 -5.52
N ALA A 134 -5.32 -2.48 -4.91
CA ALA A 134 -4.17 -1.84 -5.58
C ALA A 134 -3.05 -2.84 -5.88
N LYS A 135 -2.75 -3.74 -4.94
CA LYS A 135 -1.79 -4.82 -5.16
C LYS A 135 -2.21 -5.71 -6.32
N GLY A 136 -3.46 -6.15 -6.36
CA GLY A 136 -4.00 -6.98 -7.44
C GLY A 136 -3.99 -6.29 -8.82
N LEU A 137 -4.31 -4.98 -8.86
CA LEU A 137 -4.22 -4.19 -10.10
C LEU A 137 -2.77 -4.02 -10.56
N THR A 138 -1.83 -3.83 -9.62
CA THR A 138 -0.40 -3.76 -9.93
C THR A 138 0.10 -5.07 -10.53
N HIS A 139 -0.22 -6.21 -9.93
CA HIS A 139 0.13 -7.50 -10.51
C HIS A 139 -0.43 -7.68 -11.93
N ARG A 140 -1.69 -7.32 -12.17
CA ARG A 140 -2.30 -7.38 -13.51
C ARG A 140 -1.61 -6.47 -14.52
N TYR A 141 -1.19 -5.28 -14.10
CA TYR A 141 -0.44 -4.37 -14.98
C TYR A 141 0.86 -5.00 -15.46
N TYR A 142 1.53 -5.79 -14.62
CA TYR A 142 2.77 -6.48 -14.96
C TYR A 142 2.56 -7.89 -15.54
N ASP A 143 1.34 -8.42 -15.56
CA ASP A 143 1.04 -9.75 -16.12
C ASP A 143 0.95 -9.69 -17.66
N VAL A 144 2.11 -9.60 -18.28
CA VAL A 144 2.27 -9.33 -19.74
C VAL A 144 2.34 -10.63 -20.56
N PHE A 145 2.50 -11.79 -19.88
CA PHE A 145 2.83 -13.06 -20.53
C PHE A 145 1.78 -14.17 -20.28
N ARG A 146 0.54 -13.78 -19.99
CA ARG A 146 -0.58 -14.71 -19.97
C ARG A 146 -1.39 -14.69 -21.24
#